data_f220c17294fd528dbabf56805d22624c
#
_entry.id   f220c17294fd528dbabf56805d22624c
#
_cell.length_a   1.000
_cell.length_b   1.000
_cell.length_c   1.000
_cell.angle_alpha   90.00
_cell.angle_beta   90.00
_cell.angle_gamma   90.00
#
_symmetry.space_group_name_H-M   'P 1'
#
loop_
_entity.id
_entity.type
_entity.pdbx_description
1 polymer ?
#
loop_
_entity_poly.entity_id
_entity_poly.type
_entity_poly.pdbx_seq_one_letter_code
_entity_poly.pdbx_strand_id
1 'polypeptide(L)'
;MNKTALALCMAALSFPVCAEVQLDQPKGGWRRGETGERYTQEVNYPAASVNTPRSVSTTALISGHIAGMPKNRSAGEPATLIVNGTAMPLRVEEDGSFSRPYAFGRGSNSIEVRAPDNGPRKRVQFYDTATTKKQARLRVVLSWDSDGTDLDLHVVTPNGEHAWYGQRVIAGGGALDVDVTTGYGPEIFSSPAPEKGLYLVYVNYYGSGSGVKDLTTAQVAIISNENTPDEKRQVFQVPMRRAGDLTLINSFVYP
;
A
#
# COMPACT_ATOMS: atom_id res chain seq x y z
N MET A 1 -4.98 74.84 5.69
CA MET A 1 -5.28 73.76 4.72
C MET A 1 -4.72 72.46 5.33
N ASN A 2 -5.58 71.72 6.05
CA ASN A 2 -5.21 70.47 6.66
C ASN A 2 -5.53 69.31 5.72
N LYS A 3 -4.49 68.57 5.33
CA LYS A 3 -4.61 67.33 4.55
C LYS A 3 -4.67 66.14 5.53
N THR A 4 -5.82 65.61 5.75
CA THR A 4 -6.03 64.37 6.50
C THR A 4 -5.75 63.21 5.58
N ALA A 5 -4.66 62.47 5.84
CA ALA A 5 -4.37 61.23 5.13
C ALA A 5 -5.14 60.09 5.74
N LEU A 6 -6.04 59.51 4.97
CA LEU A 6 -6.82 58.32 5.34
C LEU A 6 -5.97 57.09 5.08
N ALA A 7 -5.46 56.46 6.14
CA ALA A 7 -4.74 55.19 6.06
C ALA A 7 -5.76 54.02 5.93
N LEU A 8 -5.79 53.40 4.78
CA LEU A 8 -6.62 52.20 4.53
C LEU A 8 -5.88 50.97 5.07
N CYS A 9 -6.27 50.48 6.25
CA CYS A 9 -5.80 49.19 6.78
C CYS A 9 -6.45 48.06 5.96
N MET A 10 -5.69 47.43 5.06
CA MET A 10 -6.07 46.14 4.49
C MET A 10 -5.86 45.07 5.55
N ALA A 11 -6.93 44.61 6.16
CA ALA A 11 -6.94 43.41 6.98
C ALA A 11 -6.80 42.19 6.02
N ALA A 12 -5.65 41.56 6.03
CA ALA A 12 -5.45 40.28 5.35
C ALA A 12 -6.30 39.22 6.07
N LEU A 13 -7.40 38.83 5.48
CA LEU A 13 -8.20 37.69 5.92
C LEU A 13 -7.39 36.42 5.59
N SER A 14 -6.64 35.92 6.57
CA SER A 14 -6.07 34.58 6.49
C SER A 14 -7.21 33.58 6.66
N PHE A 15 -7.68 33.00 5.56
CA PHE A 15 -8.53 31.83 5.62
C PHE A 15 -7.73 30.66 6.19
N PRO A 16 -8.27 29.92 7.17
CA PRO A 16 -7.62 28.70 7.60
C PRO A 16 -7.53 27.76 6.39
N VAL A 17 -6.31 27.35 6.03
CA VAL A 17 -6.11 26.28 5.05
C VAL A 17 -6.71 25.03 5.68
N CYS A 18 -7.89 24.65 5.21
CA CYS A 18 -8.50 23.40 5.63
C CYS A 18 -7.64 22.26 5.09
N ALA A 19 -7.20 21.37 5.95
CA ALA A 19 -6.47 20.19 5.53
C ALA A 19 -7.37 19.40 4.55
N GLU A 20 -6.83 18.99 3.41
CA GLU A 20 -7.57 18.26 2.36
C GLU A 20 -6.69 17.14 1.82
N VAL A 21 -7.28 15.96 1.60
CA VAL A 21 -6.63 14.84 0.92
C VAL A 21 -7.00 14.85 -0.54
N GLN A 22 -6.02 14.96 -1.41
CA GLN A 22 -6.15 14.80 -2.85
C GLN A 22 -5.53 13.49 -3.26
N LEU A 23 -6.28 12.67 -4.01
CA LEU A 23 -5.79 11.45 -4.65
C LEU A 23 -5.62 11.75 -6.14
N ASP A 24 -4.39 11.62 -6.61
CA ASP A 24 -4.14 11.63 -8.04
C ASP A 24 -4.76 10.37 -8.63
N GLN A 25 -5.45 10.54 -9.73
CA GLN A 25 -5.90 9.36 -10.46
C GLN A 25 -4.63 8.69 -10.99
N PRO A 26 -4.39 7.40 -10.67
CA PRO A 26 -3.21 6.75 -11.21
C PRO A 26 -3.28 6.82 -12.73
N LYS A 27 -2.16 7.17 -13.33
CA LYS A 27 -2.01 7.04 -14.76
C LYS A 27 -2.19 5.56 -15.07
N GLY A 28 -3.39 5.26 -15.48
CA GLY A 28 -3.67 4.01 -16.03
C GLY A 28 -4.57 3.06 -15.29
N GLY A 29 -5.75 2.84 -15.84
CA GLY A 29 -6.58 1.70 -15.57
C GLY A 29 -7.55 1.81 -14.42
N TRP A 30 -7.76 2.98 -13.87
CA TRP A 30 -8.85 3.22 -12.96
C TRP A 30 -10.10 3.62 -13.75
N ARG A 31 -11.16 2.88 -13.58
CA ARG A 31 -12.47 3.34 -14.04
C ARG A 31 -13.20 3.93 -12.86
N ARG A 32 -13.64 5.16 -13.03
CA ARG A 32 -14.53 5.83 -12.10
C ARG A 32 -15.93 5.30 -12.35
N GLY A 33 -16.48 4.47 -11.43
CA GLY A 33 -17.89 4.13 -11.35
C GLY A 33 -18.56 3.74 -12.68
N GLU A 34 -19.88 3.92 -12.73
CA GLU A 34 -20.75 3.52 -13.84
C GLU A 34 -20.60 4.36 -15.13
N THR A 35 -19.86 5.46 -15.13
CA THR A 35 -19.79 6.42 -16.24
C THR A 35 -18.87 5.99 -17.39
N GLY A 36 -18.17 4.87 -17.28
CA GLY A 36 -17.58 4.21 -18.45
C GLY A 36 -16.33 4.85 -19.07
N GLU A 37 -15.78 5.92 -18.53
CA GLU A 37 -14.53 6.50 -19.04
C GLU A 37 -13.36 5.53 -18.83
N ARG A 38 -12.71 5.19 -19.92
CA ARG A 38 -11.52 4.34 -19.94
C ARG A 38 -10.28 5.23 -19.75
N TYR A 39 -9.56 5.01 -18.67
CA TYR A 39 -8.21 5.52 -18.55
C TYR A 39 -7.23 4.42 -18.97
N THR A 40 -6.31 4.74 -19.88
CA THR A 40 -5.25 3.83 -20.31
C THR A 40 -4.09 3.86 -19.32
N GLN A 41 -3.63 2.71 -18.90
CA GLN A 41 -2.59 2.57 -17.88
C GLN A 41 -1.19 2.67 -18.49
N GLU A 42 -0.41 3.67 -18.07
CA GLU A 42 1.04 3.56 -18.00
C GLU A 42 1.44 3.09 -16.61
N VAL A 43 2.05 1.93 -16.53
CA VAL A 43 2.62 1.45 -15.26
C VAL A 43 4.03 2.01 -15.18
N ASN A 44 4.21 3.10 -14.44
CA ASN A 44 5.54 3.58 -14.08
C ASN A 44 6.00 2.81 -12.84
N TYR A 45 6.88 1.85 -13.04
CA TYR A 45 7.57 1.20 -11.94
C TYR A 45 8.66 2.11 -11.41
N PRO A 46 8.68 2.45 -10.12
CA PRO A 46 9.90 2.97 -9.54
C PRO A 46 10.94 1.85 -9.51
N ALA A 47 12.01 2.03 -10.26
CA ALA A 47 13.36 1.47 -10.21
C ALA A 47 13.59 -0.04 -10.02
N ALA A 48 12.70 -0.82 -9.50
CA ALA A 48 12.80 -2.27 -9.49
C ALA A 48 11.89 -2.81 -10.59
N SER A 49 12.45 -3.14 -11.74
CA SER A 49 11.75 -3.84 -12.80
C SER A 49 11.37 -5.22 -12.30
N VAL A 50 10.20 -5.32 -11.68
CA VAL A 50 9.57 -6.60 -11.46
C VAL A 50 9.13 -7.08 -12.83
N ASN A 51 9.84 -8.03 -13.40
CA ASN A 51 9.36 -8.80 -14.55
C ASN A 51 8.18 -9.65 -14.10
N THR A 52 7.04 -9.00 -13.88
CA THR A 52 5.81 -9.70 -13.54
C THR A 52 5.38 -10.46 -14.77
N PRO A 53 5.26 -11.79 -14.73
CA PRO A 53 4.74 -12.57 -15.85
C PRO A 53 3.39 -12.00 -16.27
N ARG A 54 3.05 -12.05 -17.58
CA ARG A 54 1.78 -11.52 -18.11
C ARG A 54 0.51 -12.07 -17.43
N SER A 55 0.66 -13.10 -16.59
CA SER A 55 -0.41 -13.77 -15.86
C SER A 55 -0.66 -13.22 -14.45
N VAL A 56 0.17 -12.32 -13.92
CA VAL A 56 0.11 -11.79 -12.57
C VAL A 56 -0.38 -10.34 -12.58
N SER A 57 -0.94 -9.86 -11.46
CA SER A 57 -1.48 -8.51 -11.36
C SER A 57 -0.41 -7.45 -11.63
N THR A 58 -0.76 -6.41 -12.38
CA THR A 58 0.12 -5.26 -12.61
C THR A 58 0.09 -4.34 -11.41
N THR A 59 1.26 -3.88 -10.97
CA THR A 59 1.39 -2.89 -9.90
C THR A 59 0.96 -1.52 -10.39
N ALA A 60 0.16 -0.81 -9.59
CA ALA A 60 -0.21 0.58 -9.80
C ALA A 60 0.48 1.47 -8.76
N LEU A 61 0.63 2.75 -9.04
CA LEU A 61 1.15 3.73 -8.10
C LEU A 61 0.00 4.57 -7.54
N ILE A 62 -0.31 4.37 -6.26
CA ILE A 62 -1.25 5.22 -5.52
C ILE A 62 -0.50 6.47 -5.14
N SER A 63 -0.88 7.64 -5.66
CA SER A 63 -0.24 8.90 -5.35
C SER A 63 -1.25 10.01 -5.05
N GLY A 64 -0.79 11.06 -4.40
CA GLY A 64 -1.60 12.21 -4.06
C GLY A 64 -0.88 13.15 -3.11
N HIS A 65 -1.66 14.03 -2.51
CA HIS A 65 -1.17 15.07 -1.63
C HIS A 65 -2.15 15.33 -0.47
N ILE A 66 -1.62 15.56 0.72
CA ILE A 66 -2.38 16.00 1.91
C ILE A 66 -2.01 17.46 2.16
N ALA A 67 -2.91 18.37 1.80
CA ALA A 67 -2.72 19.80 2.02
C ALA A 67 -2.88 20.17 3.51
N GLY A 68 -2.23 21.23 3.95
CA GLY A 68 -2.39 21.79 5.30
C GLY A 68 -1.78 20.95 6.41
N MET A 69 -0.87 20.05 6.10
CA MET A 69 -0.11 19.31 7.11
C MET A 69 0.81 20.26 7.90
N PRO A 70 0.91 20.11 9.23
CA PRO A 70 1.81 20.92 10.03
C PRO A 70 3.28 20.71 9.59
N LYS A 71 4.01 21.81 9.36
CA LYS A 71 5.44 21.76 8.99
C LYS A 71 6.36 21.18 10.07
N ASN A 72 5.91 21.18 11.34
CA ASN A 72 6.65 20.66 12.49
C ASN A 72 6.15 19.27 12.92
N ARG A 73 5.57 18.51 12.02
CA ARG A 73 5.17 17.16 12.29
C ARG A 73 6.40 16.32 12.64
N SER A 74 6.30 15.51 13.69
CA SER A 74 7.33 14.51 13.97
C SER A 74 7.54 13.69 12.70
N ALA A 75 8.77 13.74 12.17
CA ALA A 75 9.11 12.89 11.03
C ALA A 75 8.75 11.46 11.40
N GLY A 76 7.78 10.87 10.72
CA GLY A 76 7.40 9.49 10.98
C GLY A 76 5.96 9.23 11.42
N GLU A 77 5.08 10.23 11.57
CA GLU A 77 3.67 9.92 11.78
C GLU A 77 2.97 9.63 10.44
N PRO A 78 2.68 8.35 10.13
CA PRO A 78 2.14 7.99 8.84
C PRO A 78 0.66 8.40 8.73
N ALA A 79 0.24 8.68 7.51
CA ALA A 79 -1.17 8.62 7.16
C ALA A 79 -1.63 7.15 7.12
N THR A 80 -2.92 6.93 6.94
CA THR A 80 -3.46 5.58 6.77
C THR A 80 -3.95 5.41 5.34
N LEU A 81 -3.43 4.39 4.66
CA LEU A 81 -3.95 3.90 3.39
C LEU A 81 -4.83 2.68 3.64
N ILE A 82 -6.04 2.68 3.10
CA ILE A 82 -6.94 1.53 3.16
C ILE A 82 -7.25 1.09 1.74
N VAL A 83 -6.85 -0.12 1.39
CA VAL A 83 -7.14 -0.71 0.07
C VAL A 83 -7.99 -1.95 0.26
N ASN A 84 -9.17 -1.97 -0.37
CA ASN A 84 -10.11 -3.09 -0.28
C ASN A 84 -10.37 -3.54 1.18
N GLY A 85 -10.42 -2.58 2.12
CA GLY A 85 -10.64 -2.84 3.55
C GLY A 85 -9.41 -3.29 4.34
N THR A 86 -8.23 -3.38 3.74
CA THR A 86 -6.96 -3.60 4.45
C THR A 86 -6.31 -2.25 4.73
N ALA A 87 -6.19 -1.89 6.01
CA ALA A 87 -5.52 -0.67 6.45
C ALA A 87 -4.01 -0.92 6.60
N MET A 88 -3.22 0.06 6.18
CA MET A 88 -1.77 0.05 6.30
C MET A 88 -1.23 1.48 6.48
N PRO A 89 -0.08 1.66 7.11
CA PRO A 89 0.56 2.96 7.19
C PRO A 89 0.96 3.49 5.81
N LEU A 90 0.90 4.80 5.64
CA LEU A 90 1.26 5.50 4.41
C LEU A 90 2.26 6.60 4.74
N ARG A 91 3.48 6.46 4.23
CA ARG A 91 4.47 7.51 4.31
C ARG A 91 3.99 8.75 3.57
N VAL A 92 4.12 9.90 4.20
CA VAL A 92 3.83 11.21 3.61
C VAL A 92 5.08 12.06 3.74
N GLU A 93 5.54 12.61 2.63
CA GLU A 93 6.72 13.45 2.55
C GLU A 93 6.47 14.81 3.23
N GLU A 94 7.53 15.59 3.46
CA GLU A 94 7.43 16.88 4.14
C GLU A 94 6.53 17.89 3.41
N ASP A 95 6.48 17.79 2.09
CA ASP A 95 5.60 18.63 1.26
C ASP A 95 4.14 18.18 1.25
N GLY A 96 3.82 17.07 1.90
CA GLY A 96 2.48 16.46 1.94
C GLY A 96 2.23 15.46 0.83
N SER A 97 3.16 15.26 -0.09
CA SER A 97 3.01 14.26 -1.15
C SER A 97 3.15 12.84 -0.61
N PHE A 98 2.48 11.90 -1.27
CA PHE A 98 2.62 10.47 -0.98
C PHE A 98 2.56 9.65 -2.26
N SER A 99 3.23 8.51 -2.23
CA SER A 99 3.27 7.57 -3.33
C SER A 99 3.50 6.16 -2.80
N ARG A 100 2.64 5.19 -3.21
CA ARG A 100 2.75 3.79 -2.80
C ARG A 100 2.41 2.85 -3.96
N PRO A 101 3.28 1.89 -4.27
CA PRO A 101 2.95 0.82 -5.20
C PRO A 101 1.92 -0.12 -4.56
N TYR A 102 0.97 -0.57 -5.37
CA TYR A 102 -0.02 -1.56 -4.96
C TYR A 102 -0.47 -2.42 -6.15
N ALA A 103 -0.60 -3.72 -5.93
CA ALA A 103 -1.09 -4.65 -6.94
C ALA A 103 -2.60 -4.84 -6.80
N PHE A 104 -3.39 -4.19 -7.67
CA PHE A 104 -4.85 -4.32 -7.65
C PHE A 104 -5.32 -5.59 -8.35
N GLY A 105 -6.34 -6.22 -7.78
CA GLY A 105 -7.10 -7.27 -8.43
C GLY A 105 -8.05 -6.74 -9.50
N ARG A 106 -8.49 -7.62 -10.41
CA ARG A 106 -9.58 -7.35 -11.34
C ARG A 106 -10.89 -7.16 -10.57
N GLY A 107 -11.78 -6.33 -11.07
CA GLY A 107 -13.11 -6.12 -10.49
C GLY A 107 -13.19 -4.85 -9.65
N SER A 108 -14.04 -4.88 -8.62
CA SER A 108 -14.28 -3.73 -7.75
C SER A 108 -13.12 -3.51 -6.79
N ASN A 109 -12.60 -2.29 -6.76
CA ASN A 109 -11.55 -1.88 -5.84
C ASN A 109 -11.92 -0.56 -5.15
N SER A 110 -11.41 -0.37 -3.94
CA SER A 110 -11.58 0.87 -3.19
C SER A 110 -10.25 1.29 -2.56
N ILE A 111 -10.00 2.60 -2.57
CA ILE A 111 -8.90 3.22 -1.85
C ILE A 111 -9.47 4.30 -0.95
N GLU A 112 -8.97 4.37 0.27
CA GLU A 112 -9.19 5.50 1.16
C GLU A 112 -7.85 5.92 1.74
N VAL A 113 -7.54 7.21 1.68
CA VAL A 113 -6.42 7.83 2.38
C VAL A 113 -7.00 8.69 3.49
N ARG A 114 -6.49 8.49 4.70
CA ARG A 114 -6.81 9.28 5.89
C ARG A 114 -5.55 9.99 6.34
N ALA A 115 -5.64 11.30 6.50
CA ALA A 115 -4.58 12.07 7.12
C ALA A 115 -4.39 11.62 8.59
N PRO A 116 -3.20 11.86 9.20
CA PRO A 116 -2.97 11.59 10.61
C PRO A 116 -3.99 12.27 11.54
N ASP A 117 -4.03 11.88 12.81
CA ASP A 117 -4.83 12.50 13.87
C ASP A 117 -6.35 12.58 13.58
N ASN A 118 -6.91 11.55 12.94
CA ASN A 118 -8.30 11.56 12.47
C ASN A 118 -8.64 12.75 11.56
N GLY A 119 -7.65 13.24 10.85
CA GLY A 119 -7.78 14.33 9.90
C GLY A 119 -8.68 13.98 8.68
N PRO A 120 -8.65 14.83 7.66
CA PRO A 120 -9.47 14.63 6.47
C PRO A 120 -9.16 13.31 5.77
N ARG A 121 -10.16 12.83 5.05
CA ARG A 121 -10.06 11.57 4.30
C ARG A 121 -10.61 11.72 2.89
N LYS A 122 -10.05 10.96 1.97
CA LYS A 122 -10.55 10.83 0.59
C LYS A 122 -10.70 9.37 0.24
N ARG A 123 -11.86 9.02 -0.32
CA ARG A 123 -12.15 7.67 -0.80
C ARG A 123 -12.45 7.69 -2.30
N VAL A 124 -11.89 6.73 -3.01
CA VAL A 124 -12.15 6.48 -4.44
C VAL A 124 -12.51 5.01 -4.61
N GLN A 125 -13.54 4.75 -5.41
CA GLN A 125 -13.94 3.41 -5.83
C GLN A 125 -13.82 3.32 -7.35
N PHE A 126 -13.37 2.18 -7.84
CA PHE A 126 -13.21 1.94 -9.26
C PHE A 126 -13.37 0.46 -9.60
N TYR A 127 -13.64 0.20 -10.86
CA TYR A 127 -13.77 -1.16 -11.38
C TYR A 127 -12.65 -1.43 -12.39
N ASP A 128 -11.76 -2.39 -12.10
CA ASP A 128 -10.70 -2.82 -13.01
C ASP A 128 -11.26 -3.85 -13.99
N THR A 129 -11.34 -3.47 -15.27
CA THR A 129 -11.85 -4.33 -16.35
C THR A 129 -10.75 -5.00 -17.15
N ALA A 130 -9.49 -4.94 -16.72
CA ALA A 130 -8.38 -5.53 -17.43
C ALA A 130 -8.60 -7.04 -17.63
N THR A 131 -8.91 -7.44 -18.87
CA THR A 131 -9.20 -8.85 -19.23
C THR A 131 -7.95 -9.73 -19.19
N THR A 132 -6.75 -9.11 -19.24
CA THR A 132 -5.45 -9.79 -19.17
C THR A 132 -5.01 -10.14 -17.76
N LYS A 133 -5.62 -9.52 -16.73
CA LYS A 133 -5.33 -9.83 -15.35
C LYS A 133 -6.08 -11.06 -14.88
N LYS A 134 -5.37 -12.01 -14.31
CA LYS A 134 -6.01 -13.08 -13.55
C LYS A 134 -6.36 -12.57 -12.16
N GLN A 135 -7.56 -12.92 -11.66
CA GLN A 135 -7.98 -12.63 -10.31
C GLN A 135 -7.08 -13.38 -9.32
N ALA A 136 -6.47 -12.67 -8.39
CA ALA A 136 -5.76 -13.33 -7.29
C ALA A 136 -6.78 -14.07 -6.41
N ARG A 137 -6.54 -15.35 -6.20
CA ARG A 137 -7.32 -16.19 -5.27
C ARG A 137 -6.69 -16.27 -3.89
N LEU A 138 -5.40 -16.06 -3.82
CA LEU A 138 -4.66 -15.90 -2.57
C LEU A 138 -3.81 -14.65 -2.68
N ARG A 139 -3.89 -13.80 -1.66
CA ARG A 139 -3.08 -12.61 -1.49
C ARG A 139 -2.57 -12.55 -0.07
N VAL A 140 -1.30 -12.21 0.09
CA VAL A 140 -0.69 -11.91 1.39
C VAL A 140 -0.12 -10.50 1.31
N VAL A 141 -0.53 -9.63 2.22
CA VAL A 141 -0.10 -8.22 2.29
C VAL A 141 0.62 -8.01 3.61
N LEU A 142 1.90 -7.70 3.55
CA LEU A 142 2.70 -7.27 4.68
C LEU A 142 2.77 -5.74 4.69
N SER A 143 2.59 -5.14 5.85
CA SER A 143 2.90 -3.73 6.15
C SER A 143 3.46 -3.62 7.57
N TRP A 144 4.10 -2.50 7.92
CA TRP A 144 4.69 -2.29 9.26
C TRP A 144 4.64 -0.83 9.67
N ASP A 145 4.77 -0.56 10.97
CA ASP A 145 4.50 0.74 11.57
C ASP A 145 5.71 1.70 11.67
N SER A 146 6.87 1.30 11.14
CA SER A 146 8.10 2.11 11.20
C SER A 146 8.58 2.59 9.84
N ASP A 147 9.11 3.81 9.82
CA ASP A 147 9.85 4.36 8.69
C ASP A 147 11.30 3.86 8.68
N GLY A 148 11.93 3.81 7.51
CA GLY A 148 13.32 3.42 7.36
C GLY A 148 13.64 1.99 7.78
N THR A 149 12.64 1.15 8.00
CA THR A 149 12.77 -0.27 8.32
C THR A 149 12.45 -1.10 7.09
N ASP A 150 13.18 -2.18 6.90
CA ASP A 150 13.03 -3.13 5.82
C ASP A 150 12.58 -4.49 6.38
N LEU A 151 11.34 -4.89 6.05
CA LEU A 151 10.78 -6.19 6.38
C LEU A 151 10.44 -6.93 5.10
N ASP A 152 10.95 -8.15 4.95
CA ASP A 152 10.71 -9.00 3.78
C ASP A 152 9.63 -10.03 4.04
N LEU A 153 8.71 -10.14 3.08
CA LEU A 153 7.68 -11.18 3.04
C LEU A 153 8.21 -12.46 2.40
N HIS A 154 8.03 -13.56 3.10
CA HIS A 154 8.36 -14.90 2.62
C HIS A 154 7.10 -15.76 2.61
N VAL A 155 6.77 -16.36 1.49
CA VAL A 155 5.66 -17.29 1.35
C VAL A 155 6.16 -18.63 0.82
N VAL A 156 5.98 -19.69 1.60
CA VAL A 156 6.29 -21.06 1.19
C VAL A 156 5.00 -21.78 0.86
N THR A 157 4.94 -22.36 -0.32
CA THR A 157 3.78 -23.05 -0.87
C THR A 157 3.76 -24.54 -0.49
N PRO A 158 2.62 -25.25 -0.70
CA PRO A 158 2.51 -26.67 -0.35
C PRO A 158 3.54 -27.58 -1.02
N ASN A 159 3.97 -27.26 -2.24
CA ASN A 159 5.03 -28.00 -2.97
C ASN A 159 6.46 -27.60 -2.60
N GLY A 160 6.62 -26.68 -1.62
CA GLY A 160 7.94 -26.24 -1.15
C GLY A 160 8.56 -25.09 -1.94
N GLU A 161 7.85 -24.50 -2.92
CA GLU A 161 8.33 -23.28 -3.57
C GLU A 161 8.30 -22.11 -2.61
N HIS A 162 9.28 -21.22 -2.70
CA HIS A 162 9.48 -20.10 -1.80
C HIS A 162 9.51 -18.78 -2.57
N ALA A 163 8.49 -17.96 -2.41
CA ALA A 163 8.44 -16.61 -2.91
C ALA A 163 9.01 -15.63 -1.87
N TRP A 164 9.98 -14.81 -2.28
CA TRP A 164 10.66 -13.80 -1.46
C TRP A 164 11.40 -12.84 -2.39
N TYR A 165 12.03 -11.77 -1.89
CA TYR A 165 12.70 -10.76 -2.74
C TYR A 165 13.75 -11.37 -3.72
N GLY A 166 14.46 -12.42 -3.33
CA GLY A 166 15.45 -13.10 -4.19
C GLY A 166 14.83 -14.05 -5.22
N GLN A 167 13.59 -14.49 -5.03
CA GLN A 167 12.82 -15.32 -5.97
C GLN A 167 11.36 -14.87 -5.99
N ARG A 168 11.11 -13.78 -6.70
CA ARG A 168 9.79 -13.13 -6.70
C ARG A 168 8.68 -13.90 -7.41
N VAL A 169 9.04 -14.73 -8.37
CA VAL A 169 8.08 -15.52 -9.17
C VAL A 169 8.37 -16.99 -8.97
N ILE A 170 7.33 -17.75 -8.63
CA ILE A 170 7.38 -19.20 -8.45
C ILE A 170 6.68 -19.92 -9.58
N ALA A 171 7.10 -21.16 -9.89
CA ALA A 171 6.59 -21.92 -11.01
C ALA A 171 5.09 -22.25 -10.87
N GLY A 172 4.59 -22.46 -9.64
CA GLY A 172 3.17 -22.63 -9.31
C GLY A 172 2.28 -21.41 -9.58
N GLY A 173 2.84 -20.30 -10.12
CA GLY A 173 2.09 -19.13 -10.56
C GLY A 173 1.79 -18.09 -9.49
N GLY A 174 2.50 -18.13 -8.36
CA GLY A 174 2.52 -17.06 -7.38
C GLY A 174 3.66 -16.08 -7.64
N ALA A 175 3.51 -14.83 -7.19
CA ALA A 175 4.54 -13.81 -7.29
C ALA A 175 4.49 -12.81 -6.13
N LEU A 176 5.67 -12.31 -5.73
CA LEU A 176 5.81 -11.13 -4.91
C LEU A 176 5.72 -9.91 -5.84
N ASP A 177 4.52 -9.33 -5.93
CA ASP A 177 4.19 -8.25 -6.88
C ASP A 177 4.76 -6.90 -6.46
N VAL A 178 4.83 -6.67 -5.15
CA VAL A 178 5.30 -5.42 -4.54
C VAL A 178 6.34 -5.75 -3.49
N ASP A 179 7.41 -4.97 -3.47
CA ASP A 179 8.54 -5.07 -2.55
C ASP A 179 9.00 -3.63 -2.24
N VAL A 180 8.83 -3.20 -0.99
CA VAL A 180 9.13 -1.85 -0.52
C VAL A 180 10.14 -1.91 0.62
N THR A 181 11.33 -1.39 0.39
CA THR A 181 12.47 -1.42 1.32
C THR A 181 12.66 -0.14 2.16
N THR A 182 11.76 0.84 2.00
CA THR A 182 11.94 2.20 2.56
C THR A 182 11.10 2.52 3.79
N GLY A 183 10.48 1.51 4.39
CA GLY A 183 9.58 1.66 5.53
C GLY A 183 8.10 1.60 5.17
N TYR A 184 7.29 1.20 6.15
CA TYR A 184 5.82 1.02 6.10
C TYR A 184 5.31 -0.07 5.16
N GLY A 185 6.07 -0.50 4.15
CA GLY A 185 5.59 -1.41 3.11
C GLY A 185 4.70 -0.70 2.07
N PRO A 186 3.81 -1.43 1.40
CA PRO A 186 3.55 -2.86 1.58
C PRO A 186 4.51 -3.76 0.81
N GLU A 187 4.54 -5.04 1.20
CA GLU A 187 4.95 -6.13 0.33
C GLU A 187 3.77 -7.03 0.04
N ILE A 188 3.62 -7.47 -1.20
CA ILE A 188 2.41 -8.16 -1.63
C ILE A 188 2.78 -9.39 -2.44
N PHE A 189 2.40 -10.56 -1.90
CA PHE A 189 2.37 -11.80 -2.65
C PHE A 189 0.95 -12.04 -3.18
N SER A 190 0.84 -12.48 -4.44
CA SER A 190 -0.43 -12.91 -5.02
C SER A 190 -0.29 -14.17 -5.86
N SER A 191 -1.33 -15.03 -5.79
CA SER A 191 -1.45 -16.21 -6.64
C SER A 191 -2.86 -16.30 -7.22
N PRO A 192 -2.98 -16.39 -8.57
CA PRO A 192 -4.28 -16.56 -9.22
C PRO A 192 -4.77 -18.02 -9.19
N ALA A 193 -3.87 -18.97 -8.94
CA ALA A 193 -4.19 -20.40 -8.89
C ALA A 193 -3.37 -21.07 -7.77
N PRO A 194 -3.65 -20.71 -6.50
CA PRO A 194 -2.91 -21.28 -5.38
C PRO A 194 -3.14 -22.78 -5.31
N GLU A 195 -2.08 -23.51 -5.02
CA GLU A 195 -2.14 -24.95 -4.78
C GLU A 195 -2.91 -25.24 -3.49
N LYS A 196 -3.61 -26.37 -3.47
CA LYS A 196 -4.26 -26.86 -2.25
C LYS A 196 -3.22 -27.41 -1.29
N GLY A 197 -3.32 -27.03 -0.02
CA GLY A 197 -2.42 -27.54 1.00
C GLY A 197 -1.88 -26.47 1.93
N LEU A 198 -0.81 -26.81 2.64
CA LEU A 198 -0.23 -26.00 3.70
C LEU A 198 0.64 -24.90 3.11
N TYR A 199 0.34 -23.67 3.48
CA TYR A 199 1.17 -22.48 3.25
C TYR A 199 1.82 -22.03 4.54
N LEU A 200 3.07 -21.56 4.46
CA LEU A 200 3.77 -20.92 5.56
C LEU A 200 4.08 -19.47 5.17
N VAL A 201 3.77 -18.54 6.06
CA VAL A 201 4.05 -17.11 5.87
C VAL A 201 5.02 -16.66 6.95
N TYR A 202 6.20 -16.20 6.52
CA TYR A 202 7.23 -15.64 7.39
C TYR A 202 7.44 -14.17 7.05
N VAL A 203 7.95 -13.45 8.03
CA VAL A 203 8.52 -12.10 7.86
C VAL A 203 9.96 -12.13 8.34
N ASN A 204 10.86 -11.67 7.50
CA ASN A 204 12.25 -11.40 7.86
C ASN A 204 12.39 -9.92 8.20
N TYR A 205 13.01 -9.62 9.34
CA TYR A 205 13.46 -8.29 9.64
C TYR A 205 14.85 -8.10 9.02
N TYR A 206 14.89 -7.63 7.77
CA TYR A 206 16.16 -7.51 7.03
C TYR A 206 17.06 -6.46 7.66
N GLY A 207 16.53 -5.24 7.94
CA GLY A 207 17.33 -4.20 8.53
C GLY A 207 16.56 -2.93 8.85
N SER A 208 17.26 -2.01 9.51
CA SER A 208 16.77 -0.66 9.78
C SER A 208 17.87 0.35 9.45
N GLY A 209 17.46 1.54 8.98
CA GLY A 209 18.36 2.67 8.82
C GLY A 209 18.95 3.14 10.15
N SER A 210 20.04 3.89 10.10
CA SER A 210 20.65 4.47 11.30
C SER A 210 19.66 5.38 12.04
N GLY A 211 19.50 5.17 13.35
CA GLY A 211 18.59 5.96 14.21
C GLY A 211 17.14 5.49 14.23
N VAL A 212 16.81 4.39 13.52
CA VAL A 212 15.48 3.76 13.59
C VAL A 212 15.40 2.87 14.83
N LYS A 213 14.20 2.79 15.44
CA LYS A 213 13.95 1.91 16.58
C LYS A 213 14.05 0.45 16.16
N ASP A 214 14.66 -0.37 17.00
CA ASP A 214 14.79 -1.82 16.75
C ASP A 214 13.44 -2.57 16.75
N LEU A 215 12.40 -1.98 17.33
CA LEU A 215 11.07 -2.57 17.41
C LEU A 215 10.14 -1.98 16.34
N THR A 216 9.61 -2.84 15.50
CA THR A 216 8.54 -2.52 14.55
C THR A 216 7.42 -3.55 14.64
N THR A 217 6.18 -3.16 14.35
CA THR A 217 5.05 -4.09 14.32
C THR A 217 4.71 -4.42 12.87
N ALA A 218 4.94 -5.67 12.50
CA ALA A 218 4.49 -6.21 11.23
C ALA A 218 2.99 -6.50 11.28
N GLN A 219 2.25 -6.08 10.26
CA GLN A 219 0.87 -6.48 10.02
C GLN A 219 0.80 -7.31 8.74
N VAL A 220 0.31 -8.55 8.84
CA VAL A 220 0.11 -9.44 7.70
C VAL A 220 -1.37 -9.72 7.52
N ALA A 221 -1.91 -9.36 6.35
CA ALA A 221 -3.26 -9.72 5.93
C ALA A 221 -3.20 -10.87 4.92
N ILE A 222 -3.86 -11.99 5.23
CA ILE A 222 -4.04 -13.13 4.33
C ILE A 222 -5.46 -13.09 3.82
N ILE A 223 -5.62 -12.98 2.50
CA ILE A 223 -6.89 -12.82 1.81
C ILE A 223 -7.05 -13.95 0.81
N SER A 224 -8.07 -14.76 0.99
CA SER A 224 -8.43 -15.82 0.05
C SER A 224 -9.73 -15.46 -0.66
N ASN A 225 -9.84 -15.81 -1.95
CA ASN A 225 -10.97 -15.56 -2.83
C ASN A 225 -11.37 -14.07 -2.89
N GLU A 226 -10.39 -13.17 -2.98
CA GLU A 226 -10.58 -11.71 -3.03
C GLU A 226 -11.63 -11.31 -4.08
N ASN A 227 -12.50 -10.37 -3.72
CA ASN A 227 -13.60 -9.87 -4.55
C ASN A 227 -14.65 -10.93 -4.95
N THR A 228 -14.82 -11.97 -4.16
CA THR A 228 -15.90 -12.97 -4.33
C THR A 228 -16.76 -13.06 -3.06
N PRO A 229 -17.97 -13.67 -3.13
CA PRO A 229 -18.79 -13.92 -1.94
C PRO A 229 -18.10 -14.81 -0.89
N ASP A 230 -17.12 -15.61 -1.31
CA ASP A 230 -16.35 -16.51 -0.45
C ASP A 230 -15.04 -15.90 0.07
N GLU A 231 -14.89 -14.57 -0.02
CA GLU A 231 -13.72 -13.89 0.50
C GLU A 231 -13.55 -14.15 2.01
N LYS A 232 -12.36 -14.60 2.37
CA LYS A 232 -11.94 -14.73 3.77
C LYS A 232 -10.70 -13.89 3.99
N ARG A 233 -10.67 -13.18 5.12
CA ARG A 233 -9.55 -12.34 5.53
C ARG A 233 -9.15 -12.65 6.95
N GLN A 234 -7.84 -12.82 7.14
CA GLN A 234 -7.21 -12.95 8.45
C GLN A 234 -6.13 -11.89 8.56
N VAL A 235 -6.02 -11.23 9.70
CA VAL A 235 -5.01 -10.18 9.95
C VAL A 235 -4.26 -10.54 11.22
N PHE A 236 -2.94 -10.51 11.13
CA PHE A 236 -2.01 -10.79 12.21
C PHE A 236 -1.15 -9.56 12.47
N GLN A 237 -0.89 -9.25 13.73
CA GLN A 237 0.06 -8.23 14.13
C GLN A 237 1.13 -8.86 15.00
N VAL A 238 2.38 -8.71 14.61
CA VAL A 238 3.51 -9.36 15.27
C VAL A 238 4.63 -8.35 15.49
N PRO A 239 5.10 -8.18 16.75
CA PRO A 239 6.25 -7.33 17.02
C PRO A 239 7.54 -7.98 16.51
N MET A 240 8.23 -7.29 15.61
CA MET A 240 9.55 -7.64 15.11
C MET A 240 10.59 -6.88 15.92
N ARG A 241 11.51 -7.60 16.54
CA ARG A 241 12.33 -7.03 17.62
C ARG A 241 13.78 -6.74 17.22
N ARG A 242 14.30 -7.45 16.24
CA ARG A 242 15.71 -7.38 15.91
C ARG A 242 15.97 -7.72 14.45
N ALA A 243 16.81 -6.92 13.80
CA ALA A 243 17.30 -7.21 12.47
C ALA A 243 17.98 -8.60 12.41
N GLY A 244 17.68 -9.35 11.35
CA GLY A 244 18.09 -10.74 11.15
C GLY A 244 17.09 -11.78 11.66
N ASP A 245 16.05 -11.40 12.41
CA ASP A 245 15.02 -12.33 12.88
C ASP A 245 14.11 -12.74 11.72
N LEU A 246 13.95 -14.06 11.51
CA LEU A 246 12.94 -14.65 10.63
C LEU A 246 11.81 -15.24 11.48
N THR A 247 10.63 -14.68 11.36
CA THR A 247 9.49 -15.03 12.22
C THR A 247 8.37 -15.68 11.41
N LEU A 248 7.94 -16.88 11.83
CA LEU A 248 6.71 -17.49 11.29
C LEU A 248 5.50 -16.70 11.80
N ILE A 249 4.77 -16.07 10.89
CA ILE A 249 3.57 -15.30 11.20
C ILE A 249 2.36 -16.22 11.31
N ASN A 250 2.20 -17.07 10.30
CA ASN A 250 1.08 -18.01 10.25
C ASN A 250 1.37 -19.20 9.35
N SER A 251 0.68 -20.30 9.65
CA SER A 251 0.53 -21.44 8.75
C SER A 251 -0.96 -21.69 8.51
N PHE A 252 -1.36 -21.87 7.26
CA PHE A 252 -2.76 -22.12 6.91
C PHE A 252 -2.88 -23.11 5.76
N VAL A 253 -4.03 -23.78 5.70
CA VAL A 253 -4.34 -24.70 4.61
C VAL A 253 -5.25 -23.97 3.61
N TYR A 254 -4.81 -23.87 2.36
CA TYR A 254 -5.66 -23.44 1.26
C TYR A 254 -6.47 -24.64 0.75
N PRO A 255 -7.84 -24.53 0.62
CA PRO A 255 -8.73 -25.66 0.37
C PRO A 255 -8.69 -26.21 -1.07
#